data_fb4b4a3ab6989b8a377f9bba21160fa1
#
_entry.id   fb4b4a3ab6989b8a377f9bba21160fa1
#
_cell.length_a   1.000
_cell.length_b   1.000
_cell.length_c   1.000
_cell.angle_alpha   90.00
_cell.angle_beta   90.00
_cell.angle_gamma   90.00
#
_symmetry.space_group_name_H-M   'P 1'
#
loop_
_entity.id
_entity.type
_entity.pdbx_description
1 polymer ?
#
loop_
_entity_poly.entity_id
_entity_poly.type
_entity_poly.pdbx_seq_one_letter_code
_entity_poly.pdbx_strand_id
1 'polypeptide(L)'
;MKKIYENGNQYEGEYKDDKRNGHGVLTYPDGEQYEGEWKDDKMNGYGVYTYANGDRYEGEWKDDKRNGQGVYTFVDGDYYKGEWKDDKMNGCGVYIDATGKRYEGEWENDERNGHGVLTYPDGTCYEGEYKDDKRNGYGVYIYSDGICYEGEWEDDKRNGYGVCIYANGDRYEGEWKDGERNGQGVYTFIDGDCYKGEYKDNKRNGQGIYTFVDGDYYKGEWEDNERNGYGVYIYATGKRYEGEWKDNKRNGHGV
;
A
#
# COMPACT_ATOMS: atom_id res chain seq x y z
N MET A 1 44.48 13.59 -17.71
CA MET A 1 45.74 13.40 -16.93
C MET A 1 45.47 12.29 -15.92
N LYS A 2 46.44 11.35 -15.74
CA LYS A 2 46.29 10.27 -14.74
C LYS A 2 47.13 10.62 -13.49
N LYS A 3 46.52 10.51 -12.29
CA LYS A 3 47.15 10.78 -10.99
C LYS A 3 46.85 9.62 -10.04
N ILE A 4 47.85 9.16 -9.32
CA ILE A 4 47.72 8.16 -8.25
C ILE A 4 47.97 8.89 -6.93
N TYR A 5 47.05 8.78 -5.99
CA TYR A 5 47.10 9.43 -4.68
C TYR A 5 47.76 8.48 -3.65
N GLU A 6 48.27 9.05 -2.56
CA GLU A 6 48.93 8.26 -1.48
C GLU A 6 48.03 7.21 -0.84
N ASN A 7 46.72 7.43 -0.83
CA ASN A 7 45.72 6.48 -0.34
C ASN A 7 45.38 5.35 -1.34
N GLY A 8 46.05 5.30 -2.49
CA GLY A 8 45.86 4.30 -3.52
C GLY A 8 44.76 4.62 -4.54
N ASN A 9 44.00 5.68 -4.35
CA ASN A 9 42.99 6.12 -5.34
C ASN A 9 43.69 6.51 -6.65
N GLN A 10 43.05 6.24 -7.78
CA GLN A 10 43.53 6.61 -9.11
C GLN A 10 42.48 7.48 -9.78
N TYR A 11 42.88 8.67 -10.24
CA TYR A 11 41.99 9.52 -11.02
C TYR A 11 42.58 9.74 -12.42
N GLU A 12 41.71 9.59 -13.41
CA GLU A 12 42.02 9.90 -14.80
C GLU A 12 40.94 10.83 -15.36
N GLY A 13 41.31 12.09 -15.67
CA GLY A 13 40.32 13.07 -16.11
C GLY A 13 40.85 14.49 -16.20
N GLU A 14 39.91 15.41 -16.20
CA GLU A 14 40.16 16.86 -16.34
C GLU A 14 40.41 17.50 -14.98
N TYR A 15 41.23 18.55 -15.01
CA TYR A 15 41.58 19.37 -13.86
C TYR A 15 41.45 20.87 -14.20
N LYS A 16 41.02 21.65 -13.22
CA LYS A 16 41.07 23.12 -13.23
C LYS A 16 41.53 23.60 -11.85
N ASP A 17 42.51 24.47 -11.83
CA ASP A 17 43.09 25.03 -10.60
C ASP A 17 43.47 23.93 -9.58
N ASP A 18 44.17 22.86 -10.06
CA ASP A 18 44.61 21.68 -9.33
C ASP A 18 43.47 20.80 -8.73
N LYS A 19 42.23 21.10 -9.02
CA LYS A 19 41.05 20.32 -8.60
C LYS A 19 40.49 19.50 -9.75
N ARG A 20 39.92 18.33 -9.45
CA ARG A 20 39.13 17.57 -10.41
C ARG A 20 37.95 18.43 -10.87
N ASN A 21 37.83 18.60 -12.17
CA ASN A 21 36.83 19.47 -12.77
C ASN A 21 36.60 19.05 -14.23
N GLY A 22 35.37 19.03 -14.71
CA GLY A 22 35.04 18.44 -16.00
C GLY A 22 34.80 16.93 -15.89
N HIS A 23 35.09 16.13 -16.92
CA HIS A 23 34.84 14.70 -16.92
C HIS A 23 36.05 13.90 -16.42
N GLY A 24 35.80 12.82 -15.66
CA GLY A 24 36.89 11.95 -15.18
C GLY A 24 36.40 10.68 -14.46
N VAL A 25 37.35 9.75 -14.32
CA VAL A 25 37.15 8.46 -13.66
C VAL A 25 38.00 8.42 -12.39
N LEU A 26 37.39 8.13 -11.25
CA LEU A 26 38.05 7.86 -9.98
C LEU A 26 37.87 6.38 -9.66
N THR A 27 38.97 5.67 -9.46
CA THR A 27 38.99 4.27 -9.02
C THR A 27 39.57 4.18 -7.62
N TYR A 28 38.87 3.50 -6.72
CA TYR A 28 39.28 3.25 -5.34
C TYR A 28 40.02 1.92 -5.22
N PRO A 29 40.85 1.70 -4.18
CA PRO A 29 41.60 0.46 -4.01
C PRO A 29 40.75 -0.78 -3.78
N ASP A 30 39.52 -0.64 -3.27
CA ASP A 30 38.55 -1.70 -3.03
C ASP A 30 37.75 -2.09 -4.29
N GLY A 31 38.02 -1.40 -5.41
CA GLY A 31 37.36 -1.65 -6.68
C GLY A 31 36.15 -0.76 -6.97
N GLU A 32 35.75 0.09 -6.03
CA GLU A 32 34.74 1.11 -6.33
C GLU A 32 35.20 2.05 -7.44
N GLN A 33 34.26 2.55 -8.21
CA GLN A 33 34.57 3.46 -9.30
C GLN A 33 33.46 4.49 -9.49
N TYR A 34 33.87 5.75 -9.68
CA TYR A 34 33.00 6.80 -10.21
C TYR A 34 33.53 7.26 -11.57
N GLU A 35 32.65 7.30 -12.55
CA GLU A 35 32.87 7.87 -13.87
C GLU A 35 31.81 8.93 -14.14
N GLY A 36 32.22 10.21 -14.33
CA GLY A 36 31.26 11.27 -14.53
C GLY A 36 31.82 12.64 -14.42
N GLU A 37 30.95 13.60 -14.18
CA GLU A 37 31.26 15.00 -14.07
C GLU A 37 31.76 15.38 -12.67
N TRP A 38 32.75 16.28 -12.65
CA TRP A 38 33.41 16.75 -11.44
C TRP A 38 33.37 18.27 -11.38
N LYS A 39 33.22 18.83 -10.21
CA LYS A 39 33.32 20.25 -9.92
C LYS A 39 34.01 20.48 -8.58
N ASP A 40 35.13 21.18 -8.61
CA ASP A 40 35.89 21.53 -7.40
C ASP A 40 36.19 20.34 -6.48
N ASP A 41 36.69 19.21 -7.07
CA ASP A 41 36.99 17.92 -6.43
C ASP A 41 35.78 17.08 -5.98
N LYS A 42 34.56 17.50 -6.29
CA LYS A 42 33.34 16.79 -5.94
C LYS A 42 32.66 16.18 -7.16
N MET A 43 32.01 15.04 -6.99
CA MET A 43 31.06 14.50 -7.96
C MET A 43 29.89 15.48 -8.13
N ASN A 44 29.65 15.90 -9.37
CA ASN A 44 28.64 16.92 -9.66
C ASN A 44 28.22 16.81 -11.13
N GLY A 45 26.93 16.93 -11.43
CA GLY A 45 26.41 16.69 -12.77
C GLY A 45 26.06 15.21 -12.96
N TYR A 46 26.21 14.67 -14.17
CA TYR A 46 25.84 13.27 -14.46
C TYR A 46 27.04 12.34 -14.27
N GLY A 47 26.79 11.16 -13.66
CA GLY A 47 27.83 10.17 -13.49
C GLY A 47 27.31 8.78 -13.07
N VAL A 48 28.22 7.83 -13.15
CA VAL A 48 28.00 6.42 -12.78
C VAL A 48 28.90 6.07 -11.63
N TYR A 49 28.33 5.54 -10.54
CA TYR A 49 29.08 4.95 -9.43
C TYR A 49 28.86 3.45 -9.39
N THR A 50 29.93 2.70 -9.39
CA THR A 50 29.92 1.24 -9.17
C THR A 50 30.51 0.97 -7.81
N TYR A 51 29.73 0.36 -6.94
CA TYR A 51 30.10 0.03 -5.57
C TYR A 51 30.89 -1.31 -5.51
N ALA A 52 31.67 -1.49 -4.45
CA ALA A 52 32.48 -2.70 -4.27
C ALA A 52 31.66 -3.99 -4.17
N ASN A 53 30.39 -3.90 -3.70
CA ASN A 53 29.46 -5.02 -3.64
C ASN A 53 28.83 -5.37 -4.99
N GLY A 54 29.05 -4.56 -6.03
CA GLY A 54 28.46 -4.72 -7.36
C GLY A 54 27.19 -3.90 -7.62
N ASP A 55 26.68 -3.17 -6.65
CA ASP A 55 25.60 -2.21 -6.88
C ASP A 55 26.07 -1.12 -7.84
N ARG A 56 25.11 -0.49 -8.54
CA ARG A 56 25.41 0.57 -9.50
C ARG A 56 24.38 1.69 -9.40
N TYR A 57 24.87 2.92 -9.29
CA TYR A 57 24.04 4.11 -9.47
C TYR A 57 24.44 4.83 -10.76
N GLU A 58 23.46 5.26 -11.52
CA GLU A 58 23.63 6.07 -12.72
C GLU A 58 22.65 7.23 -12.69
N GLY A 59 23.12 8.46 -12.62
CA GLY A 59 22.24 9.61 -12.50
C GLY A 59 22.96 10.89 -12.13
N GLU A 60 22.18 11.83 -11.63
CA GLU A 60 22.63 13.15 -11.25
C GLU A 60 23.26 13.17 -9.86
N TRP A 61 24.32 13.98 -9.74
CA TRP A 61 25.12 14.17 -8.54
C TRP A 61 25.22 15.65 -8.19
N LYS A 62 25.22 15.95 -6.91
CA LYS A 62 25.47 17.29 -6.38
C LYS A 62 26.28 17.19 -5.10
N ASP A 63 27.46 17.81 -5.11
CA ASP A 63 28.36 17.86 -3.96
C ASP A 63 28.61 16.48 -3.31
N ASP A 64 28.99 15.47 -4.14
CA ASP A 64 29.24 14.07 -3.78
C ASP A 64 28.00 13.24 -3.38
N LYS A 65 26.80 13.77 -3.53
CA LYS A 65 25.55 13.07 -3.20
C LYS A 65 24.71 12.81 -4.44
N ARG A 66 23.99 11.70 -4.46
CA ARG A 66 22.94 11.44 -5.44
C ARG A 66 21.84 12.49 -5.26
N ASN A 67 21.51 13.18 -6.36
CA ASN A 67 20.57 14.29 -6.31
C ASN A 67 20.01 14.55 -7.72
N GLY A 68 18.70 14.64 -7.88
CA GLY A 68 18.04 14.73 -9.20
C GLY A 68 17.59 13.35 -9.69
N GLN A 69 17.57 13.15 -11.00
CA GLN A 69 17.13 11.89 -11.59
C GLN A 69 18.24 10.83 -11.58
N GLY A 70 17.87 9.59 -11.24
CA GLY A 70 18.86 8.52 -11.26
C GLY A 70 18.25 7.11 -11.20
N VAL A 71 19.11 6.15 -11.53
CA VAL A 71 18.81 4.72 -11.49
C VAL A 71 19.78 4.05 -10.54
N TYR A 72 19.26 3.31 -9.57
CA TYR A 72 20.05 2.44 -8.70
C TYR A 72 19.71 0.98 -9.04
N THR A 73 20.71 0.19 -9.34
CA THR A 73 20.60 -1.24 -9.59
C THR A 73 21.36 -1.97 -8.49
N PHE A 74 20.65 -2.78 -7.73
CA PHE A 74 21.21 -3.61 -6.67
C PHE A 74 21.75 -4.91 -7.26
N VAL A 75 22.78 -5.46 -6.64
CA VAL A 75 23.40 -6.72 -7.08
C VAL A 75 22.46 -7.92 -7.01
N ASP A 76 21.48 -7.90 -6.11
CA ASP A 76 20.45 -8.93 -5.96
C ASP A 76 19.34 -8.86 -7.01
N GLY A 77 19.36 -7.83 -7.86
CA GLY A 77 18.41 -7.62 -8.94
C GLY A 77 17.30 -6.61 -8.66
N ASP A 78 17.28 -6.05 -7.47
CA ASP A 78 16.40 -4.93 -7.18
C ASP A 78 16.77 -3.70 -8.01
N TYR A 79 15.82 -2.82 -8.23
CA TYR A 79 15.99 -1.69 -9.11
C TYR A 79 15.13 -0.51 -8.64
N TYR A 80 15.74 0.67 -8.57
CA TYR A 80 15.02 1.93 -8.38
C TYR A 80 15.34 2.91 -9.49
N LYS A 81 14.32 3.54 -10.04
CA LYS A 81 14.44 4.65 -10.99
C LYS A 81 13.54 5.80 -10.55
N GLY A 82 14.10 6.94 -10.28
CA GLY A 82 13.32 8.09 -9.82
C GLY A 82 14.17 9.24 -9.35
N GLU A 83 13.55 10.09 -8.57
CA GLU A 83 14.17 11.26 -7.99
C GLU A 83 14.97 10.93 -6.74
N TRP A 84 16.09 11.62 -6.57
CA TRP A 84 16.99 11.52 -5.44
C TRP A 84 17.22 12.88 -4.80
N LYS A 85 17.35 12.90 -3.50
CA LYS A 85 17.72 14.10 -2.74
C LYS A 85 18.63 13.72 -1.58
N ASP A 86 19.84 14.28 -1.57
CA ASP A 86 20.83 14.03 -0.52
C ASP A 86 21.02 12.54 -0.21
N ASP A 87 21.26 11.71 -1.25
CA ASP A 87 21.45 10.25 -1.23
C ASP A 87 20.21 9.41 -0.93
N LYS A 88 19.04 9.99 -0.80
CA LYS A 88 17.78 9.31 -0.52
C LYS A 88 16.82 9.32 -1.70
N MET A 89 16.06 8.26 -1.86
CA MET A 89 14.89 8.24 -2.75
C MET A 89 13.90 9.32 -2.28
N ASN A 90 13.46 10.17 -3.22
CA ASN A 90 12.58 11.30 -2.92
C ASN A 90 11.79 11.67 -4.17
N GLY A 91 10.62 12.30 -4.03
CA GLY A 91 9.77 12.63 -5.19
C GLY A 91 9.19 11.40 -5.86
N CYS A 92 9.04 11.42 -7.19
CA CYS A 92 8.43 10.31 -7.93
C CYS A 92 9.47 9.26 -8.32
N GLY A 93 9.10 7.98 -8.17
CA GLY A 93 9.98 6.89 -8.56
C GLY A 93 9.30 5.53 -8.69
N VAL A 94 10.00 4.62 -9.35
CA VAL A 94 9.62 3.22 -9.53
C VAL A 94 10.65 2.32 -8.87
N TYR A 95 10.21 1.46 -7.97
CA TYR A 95 11.01 0.40 -7.37
C TYR A 95 10.48 -0.96 -7.84
N ILE A 96 11.37 -1.83 -8.26
CA ILE A 96 11.05 -3.21 -8.65
C ILE A 96 12.03 -4.11 -7.89
N ASP A 97 11.50 -5.06 -7.12
CA ASP A 97 12.33 -6.04 -6.46
C ASP A 97 12.61 -7.27 -7.35
N ALA A 98 13.58 -8.09 -6.95
CA ALA A 98 14.00 -9.28 -7.69
C ALA A 98 12.86 -10.31 -7.88
N THR A 99 11.78 -10.22 -7.11
CA THR A 99 10.60 -11.09 -7.28
C THR A 99 9.65 -10.58 -8.36
N GLY A 100 9.82 -9.34 -8.82
CA GLY A 100 8.94 -8.66 -9.76
C GLY A 100 7.81 -7.84 -9.09
N LYS A 101 7.82 -7.70 -7.77
CA LYS A 101 6.93 -6.77 -7.08
C LYS A 101 7.35 -5.35 -7.44
N ARG A 102 6.39 -4.53 -7.84
CA ARG A 102 6.62 -3.18 -8.37
C ARG A 102 5.84 -2.13 -7.58
N TYR A 103 6.53 -1.11 -7.12
CA TYR A 103 5.93 0.11 -6.60
C TYR A 103 6.23 1.27 -7.55
N GLU A 104 5.23 2.06 -7.88
CA GLU A 104 5.33 3.32 -8.60
C GLU A 104 4.56 4.40 -7.86
N GLY A 105 5.24 5.44 -7.43
CA GLY A 105 4.60 6.49 -6.64
C GLY A 105 5.59 7.46 -6.03
N GLU A 106 5.11 8.13 -5.00
CA GLU A 106 5.84 9.16 -4.28
C GLU A 106 6.70 8.55 -3.17
N TRP A 107 7.85 9.18 -2.96
CA TRP A 107 8.85 8.80 -1.96
C TRP A 107 9.27 10.00 -1.14
N GLU A 108 9.51 9.79 0.13
CA GLU A 108 10.11 10.77 1.02
C GLU A 108 11.14 10.09 1.93
N ASN A 109 12.41 10.50 1.83
CA ASN A 109 13.50 9.99 2.67
C ASN A 109 13.66 8.46 2.68
N ASP A 110 13.57 7.79 1.52
CA ASP A 110 13.62 6.35 1.27
C ASP A 110 12.33 5.59 1.63
N GLU A 111 11.28 6.25 2.11
CA GLU A 111 9.99 5.64 2.46
C GLU A 111 8.93 6.02 1.42
N ARG A 112 7.98 5.11 1.16
CA ARG A 112 6.81 5.40 0.34
C ARG A 112 5.93 6.39 1.09
N ASN A 113 5.62 7.49 0.45
CA ASN A 113 4.84 8.57 1.07
C ASN A 113 4.03 9.30 -0.02
N GLY A 114 2.80 9.70 0.25
CA GLY A 114 1.90 10.24 -0.78
C GLY A 114 1.22 9.14 -1.60
N HIS A 115 0.88 9.43 -2.86
CA HIS A 115 0.14 8.48 -3.70
C HIS A 115 1.06 7.48 -4.40
N GLY A 116 0.60 6.21 -4.48
CA GLY A 116 1.35 5.18 -5.20
C GLY A 116 0.55 3.94 -5.55
N VAL A 117 1.11 3.17 -6.47
CA VAL A 117 0.59 1.89 -6.95
C VAL A 117 1.60 0.79 -6.64
N LEU A 118 1.17 -0.22 -5.89
CA LEU A 118 1.94 -1.42 -5.58
C LEU A 118 1.32 -2.63 -6.28
N THR A 119 2.07 -3.28 -7.14
CA THR A 119 1.64 -4.46 -7.89
C THR A 119 2.51 -5.65 -7.53
N TYR A 120 1.89 -6.78 -7.26
CA TYR A 120 2.54 -8.06 -7.00
C TYR A 120 2.48 -8.97 -8.24
N PRO A 121 3.42 -9.92 -8.40
CA PRO A 121 3.42 -10.84 -9.54
C PRO A 121 2.18 -11.73 -9.67
N ASP A 122 1.47 -11.97 -8.58
CA ASP A 122 0.23 -12.76 -8.54
C ASP A 122 -1.01 -11.97 -8.99
N GLY A 123 -0.83 -10.69 -9.38
CA GLY A 123 -1.91 -9.79 -9.79
C GLY A 123 -2.55 -9.01 -8.64
N THR A 124 -2.15 -9.26 -7.40
CA THR A 124 -2.55 -8.41 -6.28
C THR A 124 -2.06 -6.97 -6.51
N CYS A 125 -2.92 -5.99 -6.27
CA CYS A 125 -2.60 -4.59 -6.49
C CYS A 125 -3.19 -3.71 -5.38
N TYR A 126 -2.44 -2.69 -4.97
CA TYR A 126 -2.94 -1.57 -4.18
C TYR A 126 -2.66 -0.27 -4.89
N GLU A 127 -3.65 0.58 -5.00
CA GLU A 127 -3.53 1.96 -5.46
C GLU A 127 -4.14 2.88 -4.41
N GLY A 128 -3.35 3.84 -3.91
CA GLY A 128 -3.82 4.75 -2.87
C GLY A 128 -2.70 5.48 -2.14
N GLU A 129 -3.07 6.02 -0.99
CA GLU A 129 -2.18 6.84 -0.18
C GLU A 129 -1.27 5.99 0.71
N TYR A 130 -0.04 6.47 0.88
CA TYR A 130 0.98 5.92 1.76
C TYR A 130 1.47 6.97 2.74
N LYS A 131 1.85 6.54 3.92
CA LYS A 131 2.56 7.31 4.92
C LYS A 131 3.56 6.40 5.63
N ASP A 132 4.83 6.81 5.63
CA ASP A 132 5.91 6.08 6.31
C ASP A 132 5.87 4.57 5.95
N ASP A 133 5.91 4.26 4.64
CA ASP A 133 5.84 2.91 4.05
C ASP A 133 4.52 2.14 4.21
N LYS A 134 3.54 2.65 4.93
CA LYS A 134 2.26 1.99 5.20
C LYS A 134 1.14 2.59 4.36
N ARG A 135 0.16 1.75 3.99
CA ARG A 135 -1.09 2.22 3.42
C ARG A 135 -1.82 3.06 4.47
N ASN A 136 -2.18 4.28 4.09
CA ASN A 136 -2.81 5.25 4.99
C ASN A 136 -3.65 6.21 4.15
N GLY A 137 -4.81 6.65 4.63
CA GLY A 137 -5.74 7.44 3.82
C GLY A 137 -6.62 6.59 2.91
N TYR A 138 -7.00 7.08 1.74
CA TYR A 138 -7.90 6.37 0.84
C TYR A 138 -7.15 5.50 -0.17
N GLY A 139 -7.69 4.31 -0.46
CA GLY A 139 -7.11 3.43 -1.47
C GLY A 139 -7.95 2.23 -1.85
N VAL A 140 -7.58 1.64 -2.98
CA VAL A 140 -8.20 0.44 -3.54
C VAL A 140 -7.21 -0.72 -3.46
N TYR A 141 -7.63 -1.84 -2.90
CA TYR A 141 -6.86 -3.08 -2.85
C TYR A 141 -7.60 -4.18 -3.60
N ILE A 142 -6.96 -4.74 -4.61
CA ILE A 142 -7.47 -5.87 -5.40
C ILE A 142 -6.61 -7.08 -5.05
N TYR A 143 -7.24 -8.12 -4.53
CA TYR A 143 -6.59 -9.39 -4.20
C TYR A 143 -6.54 -10.31 -5.43
N SER A 144 -5.60 -11.23 -5.47
CA SER A 144 -5.44 -12.19 -6.56
C SER A 144 -6.63 -13.14 -6.76
N ASP A 145 -7.45 -13.32 -5.73
CA ASP A 145 -8.70 -14.11 -5.75
C ASP A 145 -9.92 -13.31 -6.24
N GLY A 146 -9.73 -12.04 -6.61
CA GLY A 146 -10.78 -11.16 -7.11
C GLY A 146 -11.55 -10.38 -6.05
N ILE A 147 -11.20 -10.52 -4.76
CA ILE A 147 -11.74 -9.63 -3.73
C ILE A 147 -11.23 -8.22 -3.99
N CYS A 148 -12.11 -7.23 -3.88
CA CYS A 148 -11.76 -5.82 -3.99
C CYS A 148 -12.23 -5.07 -2.75
N TYR A 149 -11.33 -4.29 -2.16
CA TYR A 149 -11.66 -3.32 -1.11
C TYR A 149 -11.34 -1.92 -1.58
N GLU A 150 -12.28 -1.02 -1.43
CA GLU A 150 -12.15 0.40 -1.70
C GLU A 150 -12.58 1.19 -0.47
N GLY A 151 -11.70 2.00 0.12
CA GLY A 151 -12.02 2.74 1.33
C GLY A 151 -10.80 3.25 2.08
N GLU A 152 -11.02 3.58 3.34
CA GLU A 152 -10.02 4.18 4.21
C GLU A 152 -9.08 3.13 4.82
N TRP A 153 -7.82 3.53 4.99
CA TRP A 153 -6.73 2.74 5.54
C TRP A 153 -6.01 3.51 6.64
N GLU A 154 -5.57 2.82 7.67
CA GLU A 154 -4.72 3.33 8.72
C GLU A 154 -3.70 2.25 9.11
N ASP A 155 -2.41 2.57 9.04
CA ASP A 155 -1.32 1.65 9.38
C ASP A 155 -1.49 0.24 8.76
N ASP A 156 -1.68 0.18 7.41
CA ASP A 156 -1.89 -1.05 6.63
C ASP A 156 -3.21 -1.79 6.89
N LYS A 157 -4.08 -1.31 7.75
CA LYS A 157 -5.37 -1.92 8.05
C LYS A 157 -6.53 -1.14 7.45
N ARG A 158 -7.58 -1.85 7.02
CA ARG A 158 -8.86 -1.22 6.67
C ARG A 158 -9.41 -0.55 7.92
N ASN A 159 -9.70 0.73 7.83
CA ASN A 159 -10.20 1.54 8.95
C ASN A 159 -11.13 2.64 8.41
N GLY A 160 -12.07 3.16 9.19
CA GLY A 160 -13.04 4.13 8.69
C GLY A 160 -14.10 3.51 7.78
N TYR A 161 -14.51 4.21 6.73
CA TYR A 161 -15.55 3.74 5.81
C TYR A 161 -14.98 3.07 4.56
N GLY A 162 -15.62 1.97 4.13
CA GLY A 162 -15.18 1.30 2.91
C GLY A 162 -16.16 0.28 2.37
N VAL A 163 -15.92 -0.10 1.12
CA VAL A 163 -16.69 -1.10 0.36
C VAL A 163 -15.80 -2.30 0.09
N CYS A 164 -16.30 -3.50 0.37
CA CYS A 164 -15.65 -4.75 0.01
C CYS A 164 -16.56 -5.57 -0.90
N ILE A 165 -16.06 -5.95 -2.06
CA ILE A 165 -16.71 -6.92 -2.96
C ILE A 165 -15.94 -8.22 -2.82
N TYR A 166 -16.63 -9.27 -2.42
CA TYR A 166 -16.05 -10.59 -2.20
C TYR A 166 -16.02 -11.42 -3.51
N ALA A 167 -15.14 -12.39 -3.58
CA ALA A 167 -14.98 -13.25 -4.76
C ALA A 167 -16.27 -13.99 -5.17
N ASN A 168 -17.17 -14.26 -4.23
CA ASN A 168 -18.48 -14.87 -4.50
C ASN A 168 -19.54 -13.86 -5.01
N GLY A 169 -19.20 -12.58 -5.08
CA GLY A 169 -20.10 -11.50 -5.50
C GLY A 169 -20.87 -10.82 -4.37
N ASP A 170 -20.74 -11.26 -3.13
CA ASP A 170 -21.29 -10.53 -1.98
C ASP A 170 -20.63 -9.16 -1.85
N ARG A 171 -21.34 -8.19 -1.29
CA ARG A 171 -20.86 -6.83 -1.09
C ARG A 171 -21.12 -6.35 0.34
N TYR A 172 -20.09 -5.85 0.98
CA TYR A 172 -20.22 -5.11 2.24
C TYR A 172 -19.89 -3.62 2.00
N GLU A 173 -20.69 -2.75 2.58
CA GLU A 173 -20.46 -1.30 2.60
C GLU A 173 -20.73 -0.77 4.00
N GLY A 174 -19.73 -0.18 4.64
CA GLY A 174 -19.87 0.30 6.01
C GLY A 174 -18.56 0.58 6.70
N GLU A 175 -18.64 0.61 8.03
CA GLU A 175 -17.53 0.96 8.90
C GLU A 175 -16.59 -0.23 9.13
N TRP A 176 -15.30 0.08 9.20
CA TRP A 176 -14.21 -0.84 9.45
C TRP A 176 -13.35 -0.34 10.60
N LYS A 177 -12.83 -1.23 11.37
CA LYS A 177 -11.87 -0.96 12.44
C LYS A 177 -10.85 -2.08 12.52
N ASP A 178 -9.56 -1.73 12.47
CA ASP A 178 -8.45 -2.69 12.56
C ASP A 178 -8.55 -3.87 11.57
N GLY A 179 -9.14 -3.65 10.38
CA GLY A 179 -9.33 -4.66 9.34
C GLY A 179 -10.65 -5.43 9.42
N GLU A 180 -11.45 -5.23 10.46
CA GLU A 180 -12.71 -5.93 10.70
C GLU A 180 -13.93 -5.03 10.47
N ARG A 181 -15.06 -5.61 10.03
CA ARG A 181 -16.35 -4.90 9.96
C ARG A 181 -16.79 -4.55 11.37
N ASN A 182 -17.01 -3.26 11.62
CA ASN A 182 -17.33 -2.74 12.95
C ASN A 182 -18.18 -1.47 12.79
N GLY A 183 -19.17 -1.24 13.65
CA GLY A 183 -20.09 -0.10 13.49
C GLY A 183 -21.23 -0.39 12.51
N GLN A 184 -21.70 0.63 11.81
CA GLN A 184 -22.83 0.52 10.88
C GLN A 184 -22.40 -0.02 9.51
N GLY A 185 -23.21 -0.93 8.93
CA GLY A 185 -22.93 -1.45 7.60
C GLY A 185 -24.10 -2.11 6.92
N VAL A 186 -23.96 -2.28 5.61
CA VAL A 186 -24.88 -3.00 4.74
C VAL A 186 -24.14 -4.15 4.10
N TYR A 187 -24.65 -5.35 4.25
CA TYR A 187 -24.16 -6.54 3.56
C TYR A 187 -25.23 -7.02 2.58
N THR A 188 -24.88 -7.05 1.32
CA THR A 188 -25.74 -7.55 0.23
C THR A 188 -25.17 -8.89 -0.24
N PHE A 189 -25.95 -9.93 -0.12
CA PHE A 189 -25.61 -11.26 -0.60
C PHE A 189 -25.87 -11.35 -2.11
N ILE A 190 -25.13 -12.20 -2.80
CA ILE A 190 -25.30 -12.41 -4.25
C ILE A 190 -26.69 -12.94 -4.63
N ASP A 191 -27.35 -13.66 -3.72
CA ASP A 191 -28.71 -14.19 -3.91
C ASP A 191 -29.81 -13.13 -3.72
N GLY A 192 -29.45 -11.92 -3.28
CA GLY A 192 -30.36 -10.79 -3.10
C GLY A 192 -30.80 -10.54 -1.66
N ASP A 193 -30.43 -11.38 -0.71
CA ASP A 193 -30.61 -11.07 0.70
C ASP A 193 -29.81 -9.83 1.09
N CYS A 194 -30.26 -9.11 2.11
CA CYS A 194 -29.57 -7.91 2.58
C CYS A 194 -29.66 -7.78 4.10
N TYR A 195 -28.54 -7.51 4.73
CA TYR A 195 -28.49 -7.07 6.13
C TYR A 195 -28.05 -5.62 6.22
N LYS A 196 -28.77 -4.81 6.98
CA LYS A 196 -28.41 -3.44 7.34
C LYS A 196 -28.46 -3.27 8.84
N GLY A 197 -27.36 -2.94 9.47
CA GLY A 197 -27.30 -2.79 10.93
C GLY A 197 -25.89 -2.74 11.48
N GLU A 198 -25.81 -3.01 12.77
CA GLU A 198 -24.57 -2.95 13.53
C GLU A 198 -23.72 -4.21 13.35
N TYR A 199 -22.41 -3.98 13.31
CA TYR A 199 -21.38 -5.02 13.29
C TYR A 199 -20.41 -4.83 14.46
N LYS A 200 -19.90 -5.94 14.96
CA LYS A 200 -18.79 -6.00 15.90
C LYS A 200 -17.92 -7.20 15.55
N ASP A 201 -16.62 -6.95 15.33
CA ASP A 201 -15.62 -7.97 15.08
C ASP A 201 -16.08 -8.95 13.95
N ASN A 202 -16.47 -8.38 12.80
CA ASN A 202 -17.00 -9.06 11.60
C ASN A 202 -18.38 -9.70 11.73
N LYS A 203 -19.02 -9.67 12.89
CA LYS A 203 -20.33 -10.30 13.15
C LYS A 203 -21.44 -9.27 13.23
N ARG A 204 -22.65 -9.64 12.78
CA ARG A 204 -23.86 -8.87 13.03
C ARG A 204 -24.08 -8.83 14.54
N ASN A 205 -24.22 -7.64 15.10
CA ASN A 205 -24.36 -7.44 16.55
C ASN A 205 -25.12 -6.13 16.79
N GLY A 206 -25.94 -6.04 17.83
CA GLY A 206 -26.77 -4.85 18.08
C GLY A 206 -28.04 -4.81 17.23
N GLN A 207 -28.46 -3.62 16.82
CA GLN A 207 -29.70 -3.45 16.06
C GLN A 207 -29.47 -3.66 14.56
N GLY A 208 -30.39 -4.39 13.90
CA GLY A 208 -30.30 -4.60 12.47
C GLY A 208 -31.57 -5.09 11.80
N ILE A 209 -31.60 -4.92 10.48
CA ILE A 209 -32.68 -5.40 9.60
C ILE A 209 -32.06 -6.39 8.62
N TYR A 210 -32.62 -7.59 8.57
CA TYR A 210 -32.33 -8.58 7.53
C TYR A 210 -33.53 -8.69 6.61
N THR A 211 -33.35 -8.44 5.34
CA THR A 211 -34.37 -8.55 4.30
C THR A 211 -34.03 -9.76 3.43
N PHE A 212 -34.94 -10.68 3.32
CA PHE A 212 -34.83 -11.88 2.47
C PHE A 212 -35.29 -11.54 1.05
N VAL A 213 -34.74 -12.22 0.08
CA VAL A 213 -35.07 -12.03 -1.36
C VAL A 213 -36.55 -12.31 -1.66
N ASP A 214 -37.21 -13.17 -0.87
CA ASP A 214 -38.64 -13.49 -1.00
C ASP A 214 -39.59 -12.42 -0.41
N GLY A 215 -39.00 -11.35 0.19
CA GLY A 215 -39.73 -10.23 0.77
C GLY A 215 -40.04 -10.38 2.26
N ASP A 216 -39.64 -11.46 2.88
CA ASP A 216 -39.65 -11.55 4.34
C ASP A 216 -38.61 -10.58 4.91
N TYR A 217 -38.80 -10.10 6.14
CA TYR A 217 -37.73 -9.40 6.84
C TYR A 217 -37.82 -9.57 8.36
N TYR A 218 -36.64 -9.51 8.99
CA TYR A 218 -36.49 -9.41 10.43
C TYR A 218 -35.88 -8.05 10.80
N LYS A 219 -36.46 -7.40 11.79
CA LYS A 219 -35.92 -6.18 12.41
C LYS A 219 -35.82 -6.39 13.91
N GLY A 220 -34.64 -6.28 14.47
CA GLY A 220 -34.45 -6.52 15.91
C GLY A 220 -32.98 -6.64 16.30
N GLU A 221 -32.79 -7.27 17.45
CA GLU A 221 -31.49 -7.44 18.08
C GLU A 221 -30.75 -8.66 17.49
N TRP A 222 -29.43 -8.50 17.39
CA TRP A 222 -28.50 -9.50 16.89
C TRP A 222 -27.34 -9.66 17.87
N GLU A 223 -26.88 -10.88 18.05
CA GLU A 223 -25.69 -11.22 18.80
C GLU A 223 -24.95 -12.34 18.05
N ASP A 224 -23.65 -12.11 17.76
CA ASP A 224 -22.78 -13.08 17.10
C ASP A 224 -23.37 -13.71 15.81
N ASN A 225 -23.99 -12.88 14.94
CA ASN A 225 -24.69 -13.25 13.69
C ASN A 225 -26.07 -13.89 13.87
N GLU A 226 -26.54 -14.09 15.08
CA GLU A 226 -27.83 -14.73 15.38
C GLU A 226 -28.86 -13.69 15.84
N ARG A 227 -30.14 -13.94 15.51
CA ARG A 227 -31.26 -13.17 16.06
C ARG A 227 -31.35 -13.48 17.54
N ASN A 228 -31.20 -12.50 18.38
CA ASN A 228 -31.17 -12.63 19.83
C ASN A 228 -31.83 -11.40 20.46
N GLY A 229 -32.47 -11.49 21.59
CA GLY A 229 -33.22 -10.38 22.21
C GLY A 229 -34.58 -10.14 21.57
N TYR A 230 -35.02 -8.88 21.51
CA TYR A 230 -36.36 -8.53 21.01
C TYR A 230 -36.32 -8.21 19.50
N GLY A 231 -37.36 -8.71 18.76
CA GLY A 231 -37.42 -8.39 17.34
C GLY A 231 -38.76 -8.74 16.70
N VAL A 232 -38.95 -8.21 15.50
CA VAL A 232 -40.14 -8.36 14.68
C VAL A 232 -39.76 -9.08 13.38
N TYR A 233 -40.41 -10.18 13.09
CA TYR A 233 -40.34 -10.87 11.81
C TYR A 233 -41.62 -10.64 11.03
N ILE A 234 -41.52 -10.13 9.82
CA ILE A 234 -42.66 -9.89 8.94
C ILE A 234 -42.49 -10.75 7.69
N TYR A 235 -43.52 -11.53 7.42
CA TYR A 235 -43.59 -12.37 6.23
C TYR A 235 -44.07 -11.56 5.02
N ALA A 236 -43.65 -11.89 3.82
CA ALA A 236 -44.13 -11.32 2.57
C ALA A 236 -45.66 -11.40 2.45
N THR A 237 -46.29 -12.40 3.10
CA THR A 237 -47.77 -12.54 3.18
C THR A 237 -48.44 -11.53 4.10
N GLY A 238 -47.69 -10.68 4.79
CA GLY A 238 -48.18 -9.71 5.78
C GLY A 238 -48.40 -10.27 7.19
N LYS A 239 -48.20 -11.58 7.39
CA LYS A 239 -48.15 -12.14 8.74
C LYS A 239 -46.93 -11.61 9.48
N ARG A 240 -47.06 -11.49 10.81
CA ARG A 240 -45.93 -11.03 11.64
C ARG A 240 -45.80 -11.87 12.92
N TYR A 241 -44.58 -11.88 13.44
CA TYR A 241 -44.27 -12.30 14.79
C TYR A 241 -43.48 -11.20 15.46
N GLU A 242 -43.86 -10.77 16.63
CA GLU A 242 -43.18 -9.79 17.45
C GLU A 242 -42.96 -10.34 18.84
N GLY A 243 -41.71 -10.44 19.28
CA GLY A 243 -41.39 -11.06 20.56
C GLY A 243 -39.92 -11.36 20.74
N GLU A 244 -39.62 -12.22 21.71
CA GLU A 244 -38.25 -12.59 22.05
C GLU A 244 -37.69 -13.64 21.07
N TRP A 245 -36.39 -13.55 20.86
CA TRP A 245 -35.58 -14.44 20.03
C TRP A 245 -34.38 -14.94 20.82
N LYS A 246 -33.96 -16.15 20.58
CA LYS A 246 -32.73 -16.75 21.09
C LYS A 246 -32.19 -17.74 20.08
N ASP A 247 -30.92 -17.60 19.73
CA ASP A 247 -30.19 -18.47 18.81
C ASP A 247 -31.00 -18.70 17.51
N ASN A 248 -31.48 -17.63 16.88
CA ASN A 248 -32.32 -17.58 15.67
C ASN A 248 -33.74 -18.14 15.84
N LYS A 249 -34.14 -18.58 17.02
CA LYS A 249 -35.46 -19.19 17.29
C LYS A 249 -36.34 -18.22 18.07
N ARG A 250 -37.65 -18.30 17.82
CA ARG A 250 -38.63 -17.62 18.67
C ARG A 250 -38.53 -18.18 20.07
N ASN A 251 -38.49 -17.33 21.06
CA ASN A 251 -38.36 -17.70 22.47
C ASN A 251 -39.34 -16.90 23.31
N GLY A 252 -39.85 -17.48 24.41
CA GLY A 252 -40.75 -16.78 25.31
C GLY A 252 -42.09 -16.38 24.69
N HIS A 253 -42.59 -15.20 25.10
CA HIS A 253 -43.88 -14.68 24.68
C HIS A 253 -43.75 -13.83 23.41
N GLY A 254 -44.66 -13.99 22.45
CA GLY A 254 -44.77 -13.19 21.26
C GLY A 254 -46.18 -13.19 20.70
N VAL A 255 -46.48 -12.20 19.85
CA VAL A 255 -47.76 -11.99 19.18
C VAL A 255 -47.62 -11.94 17.68
#